data_3a7b56dd0a836a37290bd220ab4e08e8
#
_entry.id   3a7b56dd0a836a37290bd220ab4e08e8
#
_cell.length_a   1.000
_cell.length_b   1.000
_cell.length_c   1.000
_cell.angle_alpha   90.00
_cell.angle_beta   90.00
_cell.angle_gamma   90.00
#
_symmetry.space_group_name_H-M   'P 1'
#
loop_
_entity.id
_entity.type
_entity.pdbx_description
1 polymer ?
#
loop_
_entity_poly.entity_id
_entity_poly.type
_entity_poly.pdbx_seq_one_letter_code
_entity_poly.pdbx_strand_id
1 'polypeptide(L)'
;MLFRSTYNILVNGVVRASGQLRADRELAINSGHSYGKLEGIPTQDPAFGLEATWIAPSQKDYARTLGYTVVDASTALATHLNKVLRENAADLVSQDETQQLLDKLAARYPKLVENLVPGKIPLSVLTRVLQNLLTESVPIKDMRSIVEALSEESAKTQDPDELTGLVRPRLGRMIVQNLAGVQEVLPVITLEPGLELMLQNVATQTGVGHTTTLEPDLAESLFTSLRNGASKAQEQHDCAILVVSPTVRPWLAKLLKHRVSDLIVLSYSEIPDDQAVKVVLTIEAQPKQP
;
A
#
# COMPACT_ATOMS: atom_id res chain seq x y z
N MET A 1 -25.46 31.35 -10.52
CA MET A 1 -25.93 29.99 -10.15
C MET A 1 -24.67 29.17 -9.88
N LEU A 2 -24.41 28.76 -8.63
CA LEU A 2 -23.20 28.01 -8.27
C LEU A 2 -23.45 26.53 -8.64
N PHE A 3 -22.82 26.05 -9.69
CA PHE A 3 -22.90 24.65 -10.07
C PHE A 3 -22.13 23.79 -9.06
N ARG A 4 -22.86 23.14 -8.17
CA ARG A 4 -22.36 22.14 -7.26
C ARG A 4 -22.74 20.77 -7.79
N SER A 5 -21.76 19.99 -8.20
CA SER A 5 -21.96 18.61 -8.65
C SER A 5 -21.41 17.65 -7.63
N THR A 6 -22.21 16.70 -7.17
CA THR A 6 -21.78 15.56 -6.36
C THR A 6 -21.57 14.37 -7.27
N TYR A 7 -20.57 13.54 -6.93
CA TYR A 7 -20.32 12.28 -7.63
C TYR A 7 -20.07 11.15 -6.63
N ASN A 8 -20.32 9.93 -7.05
CA ASN A 8 -20.01 8.71 -6.32
C ASN A 8 -19.11 7.83 -7.18
N ILE A 9 -18.13 7.19 -6.55
CA ILE A 9 -17.29 6.18 -7.16
C ILE A 9 -17.74 4.84 -6.61
N LEU A 10 -18.20 3.96 -7.50
CA LEU A 10 -18.68 2.63 -7.14
C LEU A 10 -17.69 1.57 -7.61
N VAL A 11 -17.44 0.58 -6.76
CA VAL A 11 -16.69 -0.63 -7.10
C VAL A 11 -17.61 -1.82 -6.80
N ASN A 12 -17.85 -2.66 -7.79
CA ASN A 12 -18.76 -3.81 -7.71
C ASN A 12 -20.15 -3.44 -7.16
N GLY A 13 -20.69 -2.27 -7.58
CA GLY A 13 -22.00 -1.77 -7.15
C GLY A 13 -22.04 -1.14 -5.76
N VAL A 14 -20.92 -1.12 -5.01
CA VAL A 14 -20.81 -0.51 -3.69
C VAL A 14 -20.15 0.86 -3.80
N VAL A 15 -20.75 1.90 -3.20
CA VAL A 15 -20.14 3.23 -3.13
C VAL A 15 -18.93 3.16 -2.21
N ARG A 16 -17.74 3.36 -2.78
CA ARG A 16 -16.45 3.38 -2.06
C ARG A 16 -16.02 4.79 -1.68
N ALA A 17 -16.41 5.76 -2.50
CA ALA A 17 -16.10 7.15 -2.22
C ALA A 17 -17.14 8.07 -2.84
N SER A 18 -17.22 9.29 -2.30
CA SER A 18 -18.05 10.37 -2.82
C SER A 18 -17.28 11.68 -2.75
N GLY A 19 -17.64 12.63 -3.60
CA GLY A 19 -17.01 13.95 -3.59
C GLY A 19 -17.92 15.02 -4.18
N GLN A 20 -17.44 16.25 -4.09
CA GLN A 20 -18.11 17.43 -4.64
C GLN A 20 -17.15 18.16 -5.54
N LEU A 21 -17.64 18.58 -6.70
CA LEU A 21 -16.87 19.35 -7.66
C LEU A 21 -17.54 20.70 -7.94
N ARG A 22 -16.71 21.64 -8.31
CA ARG A 22 -17.12 22.95 -8.83
C ARG A 22 -16.40 23.20 -10.14
N ALA A 23 -17.09 22.96 -11.23
CA ALA A 23 -16.52 23.02 -12.59
C ALA A 23 -16.06 24.44 -12.98
N ASP A 24 -16.61 25.47 -12.32
CA ASP A 24 -16.28 26.87 -12.51
C ASP A 24 -15.15 27.40 -11.63
N ARG A 25 -14.48 26.49 -10.87
CA ARG A 25 -13.46 26.87 -9.88
C ARG A 25 -12.23 25.97 -9.95
N GLU A 26 -11.16 26.46 -9.34
CA GLU A 26 -9.92 25.72 -9.09
C GLU A 26 -9.86 25.27 -7.62
N LEU A 27 -9.31 24.10 -7.36
CA LEU A 27 -9.11 23.60 -6.00
C LEU A 27 -7.69 23.93 -5.53
N ALA A 28 -7.58 24.79 -4.53
CA ALA A 28 -6.33 25.14 -3.86
C ALA A 28 -6.18 24.25 -2.61
N ILE A 29 -5.21 23.35 -2.61
CA ILE A 29 -4.95 22.33 -1.58
C ILE A 29 -3.80 22.83 -0.71
N ASN A 30 -4.00 22.83 0.61
CA ASN A 30 -2.96 23.11 1.58
C ASN A 30 -2.18 21.85 1.92
N SER A 31 -0.94 21.76 1.42
CA SER A 31 -0.02 20.66 1.71
C SER A 31 0.83 20.86 2.98
N GLY A 32 0.43 21.79 3.86
CA GLY A 32 1.12 22.08 5.12
C GLY A 32 2.19 23.16 5.04
N HIS A 33 2.46 23.71 3.84
CA HIS A 33 3.46 24.76 3.62
C HIS A 33 2.87 26.05 3.08
N SER A 34 1.53 26.24 3.19
CA SER A 34 0.87 27.44 2.67
C SER A 34 0.92 28.58 3.67
N TYR A 35 1.11 29.80 3.15
CA TYR A 35 1.13 31.05 3.91
C TYR A 35 -0.12 31.86 3.60
N GLY A 36 -0.87 32.23 4.65
CA GLY A 36 -2.05 33.08 4.51
C GLY A 36 -3.34 32.31 4.17
N LYS A 37 -4.47 33.03 4.16
CA LYS A 37 -5.80 32.47 3.84
C LYS A 37 -6.23 32.92 2.46
N LEU A 38 -6.85 32.01 1.73
CA LEU A 38 -7.47 32.28 0.43
C LEU A 38 -8.96 32.61 0.59
N GLU A 39 -9.44 33.56 -0.20
CA GLU A 39 -10.88 33.81 -0.34
C GLU A 39 -11.49 32.76 -1.26
N GLY A 40 -12.50 32.04 -0.76
CA GLY A 40 -13.16 31.00 -1.52
C GLY A 40 -14.12 30.16 -0.69
N ILE A 41 -14.43 28.98 -1.17
CA ILE A 41 -15.33 28.05 -0.50
C ILE A 41 -14.50 26.98 0.19
N PRO A 42 -14.43 26.96 1.54
CA PRO A 42 -13.69 25.94 2.26
C PRO A 42 -14.22 24.54 1.95
N THR A 43 -13.30 23.60 1.81
CA THR A 43 -13.58 22.19 1.53
C THR A 43 -12.41 21.33 2.01
N GLN A 44 -12.52 20.03 1.80
CA GLN A 44 -11.41 19.09 1.89
C GLN A 44 -11.12 18.50 0.50
N ASP A 45 -9.86 18.29 0.21
CA ASP A 45 -9.47 17.54 -0.98
C ASP A 45 -10.05 16.13 -0.94
N PRO A 46 -10.80 15.70 -1.97
CA PRO A 46 -11.49 14.41 -1.95
C PRO A 46 -10.55 13.22 -1.99
N ALA A 47 -9.31 13.40 -2.47
CA ALA A 47 -8.35 12.32 -2.55
C ALA A 47 -7.63 12.05 -1.21
N PHE A 48 -7.09 13.09 -0.57
CA PHE A 48 -6.21 12.94 0.60
C PHE A 48 -6.80 13.53 1.88
N GLY A 49 -7.98 14.19 1.80
CA GLY A 49 -8.64 14.80 2.96
C GLY A 49 -7.94 16.05 3.48
N LEU A 50 -6.99 16.63 2.73
CA LEU A 50 -6.28 17.82 3.10
C LEU A 50 -7.21 19.04 3.08
N GLU A 51 -6.92 20.02 3.92
CA GLU A 51 -7.62 21.30 3.86
C GLU A 51 -7.47 21.95 2.49
N ALA A 52 -8.58 22.35 1.90
CA ALA A 52 -8.61 22.92 0.56
C ALA A 52 -9.65 24.04 0.46
N THR A 53 -9.51 24.86 -0.58
CA THR A 53 -10.45 25.95 -0.86
C THR A 53 -10.75 25.99 -2.36
N TRP A 54 -12.03 26.01 -2.73
CA TRP A 54 -12.44 26.29 -4.10
C TRP A 54 -12.34 27.80 -4.37
N ILE A 55 -11.38 28.19 -5.21
CA ILE A 55 -11.07 29.57 -5.57
C ILE A 55 -11.55 29.93 -6.98
N ALA A 56 -11.68 31.22 -7.27
CA ALA A 56 -11.89 31.66 -8.64
C ALA A 56 -10.64 31.39 -9.52
N PRO A 57 -10.79 31.07 -10.82
CA PRO A 57 -9.64 30.84 -11.70
C PRO A 57 -8.64 32.00 -11.74
N SER A 58 -9.11 33.22 -11.56
CA SER A 58 -8.27 34.43 -11.49
C SER A 58 -7.33 34.47 -10.27
N GLN A 59 -7.58 33.68 -9.24
CA GLN A 59 -6.76 33.59 -8.03
C GLN A 59 -5.70 32.49 -8.09
N LYS A 60 -5.64 31.71 -9.20
CA LYS A 60 -4.75 30.57 -9.35
C LYS A 60 -3.28 30.88 -9.08
N ASP A 61 -2.77 31.91 -9.73
CA ASP A 61 -1.35 32.30 -9.59
C ASP A 61 -1.06 32.86 -8.18
N TYR A 62 -1.99 33.64 -7.65
CA TYR A 62 -1.87 34.13 -6.28
C TYR A 62 -1.84 32.99 -5.25
N ALA A 63 -2.73 32.00 -5.37
CA ALA A 63 -2.73 30.84 -4.49
C ALA A 63 -1.42 30.05 -4.56
N ARG A 64 -0.82 29.90 -5.75
CA ARG A 64 0.48 29.26 -5.93
C ARG A 64 1.60 30.03 -5.25
N THR A 65 1.61 31.38 -5.30
CA THR A 65 2.61 32.18 -4.59
C THR A 65 2.52 32.05 -3.07
N LEU A 66 1.33 31.71 -2.55
CA LEU A 66 1.11 31.39 -1.14
C LEU A 66 1.46 29.93 -0.77
N GLY A 67 1.98 29.13 -1.69
CA GLY A 67 2.39 27.75 -1.43
C GLY A 67 1.27 26.70 -1.53
N TYR A 68 0.09 27.07 -2.06
CA TYR A 68 -0.98 26.09 -2.31
C TYR A 68 -0.72 25.31 -3.60
N THR A 69 -1.05 24.02 -3.58
CA THR A 69 -1.15 23.23 -4.80
C THR A 69 -2.50 23.48 -5.45
N VAL A 70 -2.53 24.06 -6.66
CA VAL A 70 -3.78 24.42 -7.34
C VAL A 70 -4.01 23.51 -8.53
N VAL A 71 -5.16 22.83 -8.52
CA VAL A 71 -5.60 21.89 -9.56
C VAL A 71 -7.01 22.24 -10.04
N ASP A 72 -7.36 21.91 -11.27
CA ASP A 72 -8.72 22.03 -11.78
C ASP A 72 -9.64 20.89 -11.25
N ALA A 73 -10.94 21.04 -11.44
CA ALA A 73 -11.94 20.07 -10.98
C ALA A 73 -11.77 18.68 -11.61
N SER A 74 -11.34 18.60 -12.87
CA SER A 74 -11.10 17.34 -13.59
C SER A 74 -9.90 16.61 -13.03
N THR A 75 -8.82 17.32 -12.74
CA THR A 75 -7.62 16.77 -12.10
C THR A 75 -7.93 16.27 -10.68
N ALA A 76 -8.69 17.03 -9.89
CA ALA A 76 -9.13 16.61 -8.56
C ALA A 76 -9.96 15.31 -8.61
N LEU A 77 -10.90 15.20 -9.56
CA LEU A 77 -11.68 13.98 -9.78
C LEU A 77 -10.80 12.81 -10.22
N ALA A 78 -9.91 13.02 -11.18
CA ALA A 78 -9.03 11.97 -11.68
C ALA A 78 -8.09 11.45 -10.60
N THR A 79 -7.57 12.34 -9.74
CA THR A 79 -6.73 11.95 -8.60
C THR A 79 -7.52 11.12 -7.59
N HIS A 80 -8.74 11.54 -7.26
CA HIS A 80 -9.60 10.80 -6.36
C HIS A 80 -9.99 9.43 -6.91
N LEU A 81 -10.38 9.36 -8.19
CA LEU A 81 -10.67 8.09 -8.86
C LEU A 81 -9.45 7.16 -8.86
N ASN A 82 -8.27 7.67 -9.18
CA ASN A 82 -7.03 6.88 -9.18
C ASN A 82 -6.74 6.30 -7.79
N LYS A 83 -6.88 7.10 -6.73
CA LYS A 83 -6.72 6.64 -5.36
C LYS A 83 -7.71 5.51 -5.03
N VAL A 84 -9.00 5.71 -5.28
CA VAL A 84 -10.04 4.71 -5.00
C VAL A 84 -9.78 3.41 -5.78
N LEU A 85 -9.38 3.49 -7.06
CA LEU A 85 -9.04 2.32 -7.87
C LEU A 85 -7.84 1.56 -7.28
N ARG A 86 -6.80 2.25 -6.83
CA ARG A 86 -5.63 1.61 -6.20
C ARG A 86 -5.98 0.93 -4.89
N GLU A 87 -6.75 1.59 -4.03
CA GLU A 87 -7.16 1.05 -2.73
C GLU A 87 -8.09 -0.18 -2.86
N ASN A 88 -8.84 -0.26 -3.96
CA ASN A 88 -9.77 -1.37 -4.24
C ASN A 88 -9.30 -2.27 -5.39
N ALA A 89 -8.02 -2.22 -5.76
CA ALA A 89 -7.50 -2.97 -6.91
C ALA A 89 -7.70 -4.48 -6.77
N ALA A 90 -7.59 -5.02 -5.54
CA ALA A 90 -7.83 -6.43 -5.26
C ALA A 90 -9.28 -6.85 -5.55
N ASP A 91 -10.26 -5.98 -5.28
CA ASP A 91 -11.68 -6.25 -5.52
C ASP A 91 -12.04 -6.25 -7.02
N LEU A 92 -11.16 -5.68 -7.87
CA LEU A 92 -11.33 -5.61 -9.33
C LEU A 92 -10.73 -6.82 -10.06
N VAL A 93 -9.99 -7.69 -9.38
CA VAL A 93 -9.39 -8.89 -9.97
C VAL A 93 -10.19 -10.10 -9.55
N SER A 94 -11.03 -10.60 -10.46
CA SER A 94 -11.75 -11.86 -10.34
C SER A 94 -11.00 -13.00 -11.04
N GLN A 95 -11.61 -14.19 -11.11
CA GLN A 95 -11.05 -15.31 -11.88
C GLN A 95 -11.03 -15.00 -13.38
N ASP A 96 -12.00 -14.25 -13.90
CA ASP A 96 -12.06 -13.89 -15.32
C ASP A 96 -10.90 -12.95 -15.71
N GLU A 97 -10.62 -11.92 -14.90
CA GLU A 97 -9.46 -11.05 -15.12
C GLU A 97 -8.14 -11.82 -14.97
N THR A 98 -8.07 -12.73 -14.00
CA THR A 98 -6.89 -13.60 -13.82
C THR A 98 -6.68 -14.48 -15.06
N GLN A 99 -7.74 -15.08 -15.60
CA GLN A 99 -7.65 -15.88 -16.83
C GLN A 99 -7.18 -15.03 -18.01
N GLN A 100 -7.73 -13.83 -18.19
CA GLN A 100 -7.28 -12.92 -19.26
C GLN A 100 -5.79 -12.55 -19.12
N LEU A 101 -5.27 -12.37 -17.91
CA LEU A 101 -3.85 -12.14 -17.68
C LEU A 101 -3.01 -13.36 -18.05
N LEU A 102 -3.47 -14.57 -17.70
CA LEU A 102 -2.82 -15.82 -18.12
C LEU A 102 -2.84 -16.02 -19.63
N ASP A 103 -3.95 -15.74 -20.30
CA ASP A 103 -4.07 -15.87 -21.76
C ASP A 103 -3.08 -14.94 -22.49
N LYS A 104 -2.90 -13.72 -21.99
CA LYS A 104 -1.89 -12.78 -22.49
C LYS A 104 -0.47 -13.31 -22.27
N LEU A 105 -0.20 -13.93 -21.12
CA LEU A 105 1.09 -14.52 -20.82
C LEU A 105 1.34 -15.77 -21.68
N ALA A 106 0.33 -16.63 -21.84
CA ALA A 106 0.39 -17.86 -22.64
C ALA A 106 0.72 -17.62 -24.11
N ALA A 107 0.31 -16.46 -24.67
CA ALA A 107 0.67 -16.09 -26.03
C ALA A 107 2.20 -16.02 -26.26
N ARG A 108 2.99 -15.75 -25.22
CA ARG A 108 4.46 -15.73 -25.28
C ARG A 108 5.12 -16.93 -24.59
N TYR A 109 4.51 -17.44 -23.54
CA TYR A 109 5.06 -18.47 -22.64
C TYR A 109 4.02 -19.58 -22.36
N PRO A 110 3.54 -20.32 -23.41
CA PRO A 110 2.43 -21.27 -23.25
C PRO A 110 2.76 -22.37 -22.22
N LYS A 111 3.97 -22.98 -22.33
CA LYS A 111 4.38 -24.04 -21.41
C LYS A 111 4.46 -23.61 -19.95
N LEU A 112 4.80 -22.35 -19.69
CA LEU A 112 4.88 -21.83 -18.33
C LEU A 112 3.49 -21.78 -17.69
N VAL A 113 2.50 -21.32 -18.44
CA VAL A 113 1.10 -21.25 -17.96
C VAL A 113 0.50 -22.63 -17.81
N GLU A 114 0.63 -23.52 -18.83
CA GLU A 114 0.12 -24.91 -18.78
C GLU A 114 0.68 -25.70 -17.61
N ASN A 115 1.96 -25.50 -17.28
CA ASN A 115 2.60 -26.18 -16.15
C ASN A 115 2.09 -25.69 -14.78
N LEU A 116 1.57 -24.48 -14.67
CA LEU A 116 1.09 -23.92 -13.40
C LEU A 116 -0.40 -24.15 -13.22
N VAL A 117 -1.22 -23.72 -14.18
CA VAL A 117 -2.69 -23.75 -14.08
C VAL A 117 -3.27 -24.61 -15.22
N PRO A 118 -4.07 -25.65 -14.93
CA PRO A 118 -4.48 -26.14 -13.62
C PRO A 118 -3.50 -27.13 -12.96
N GLY A 119 -2.35 -27.40 -13.60
CA GLY A 119 -1.48 -28.54 -13.28
C GLY A 119 -0.93 -28.56 -11.84
N LYS A 120 -0.48 -27.44 -11.32
CA LYS A 120 0.11 -27.33 -9.98
C LYS A 120 -0.81 -26.63 -8.99
N ILE A 121 -1.49 -25.54 -9.42
CA ILE A 121 -2.44 -24.80 -8.58
C ILE A 121 -3.73 -24.53 -9.36
N PRO A 122 -4.89 -24.48 -8.69
CA PRO A 122 -6.13 -24.04 -9.32
C PRO A 122 -6.10 -22.51 -9.59
N LEU A 123 -6.89 -22.08 -10.59
CA LEU A 123 -7.04 -20.66 -10.94
C LEU A 123 -7.44 -19.81 -9.74
N SER A 124 -8.28 -20.33 -8.84
CA SER A 124 -8.72 -19.63 -7.63
C SER A 124 -7.57 -19.29 -6.66
N VAL A 125 -6.56 -20.17 -6.55
CA VAL A 125 -5.37 -19.92 -5.73
C VAL A 125 -4.54 -18.81 -6.36
N LEU A 126 -4.30 -18.85 -7.68
CA LEU A 126 -3.61 -17.78 -8.38
C LEU A 126 -4.33 -16.45 -8.22
N THR A 127 -5.67 -16.42 -8.43
CA THR A 127 -6.47 -15.22 -8.22
C THR A 127 -6.28 -14.65 -6.83
N ARG A 128 -6.29 -15.52 -5.80
CA ARG A 128 -6.11 -15.08 -4.42
C ARG A 128 -4.70 -14.51 -4.16
N VAL A 129 -3.66 -15.11 -4.73
CA VAL A 129 -2.29 -14.56 -4.65
C VAL A 129 -2.21 -13.18 -5.29
N LEU A 130 -2.81 -12.99 -6.48
CA LEU A 130 -2.84 -11.68 -7.14
C LEU A 130 -3.60 -10.64 -6.32
N GLN A 131 -4.73 -11.02 -5.74
CA GLN A 131 -5.50 -10.16 -4.84
C GLN A 131 -4.70 -9.79 -3.58
N ASN A 132 -3.98 -10.72 -2.99
CA ASN A 132 -3.12 -10.47 -1.83
C ASN A 132 -1.99 -9.48 -2.18
N LEU A 133 -1.32 -9.66 -3.32
CA LEU A 133 -0.29 -8.72 -3.79
C LEU A 133 -0.86 -7.30 -3.96
N LEU A 134 -2.01 -7.17 -4.64
CA LEU A 134 -2.69 -5.89 -4.84
C LEU A 134 -3.17 -5.25 -3.53
N THR A 135 -3.63 -6.06 -2.59
CA THR A 135 -4.04 -5.61 -1.25
C THR A 135 -2.89 -4.95 -0.48
N GLU A 136 -1.66 -5.39 -0.76
CA GLU A 136 -0.43 -4.82 -0.21
C GLU A 136 0.25 -3.84 -1.17
N SER A 137 -0.50 -3.30 -2.15
CA SER A 137 -0.03 -2.32 -3.15
C SER A 137 1.14 -2.80 -4.01
N VAL A 138 1.35 -4.11 -4.12
CA VAL A 138 2.35 -4.70 -5.01
C VAL A 138 1.78 -4.83 -6.42
N PRO A 139 2.40 -4.19 -7.44
CA PRO A 139 1.92 -4.28 -8.81
C PRO A 139 2.03 -5.71 -9.36
N ILE A 140 1.01 -6.15 -10.09
CA ILE A 140 0.99 -7.46 -10.74
C ILE A 140 1.38 -7.41 -12.23
N LYS A 141 2.12 -6.38 -12.64
CA LYS A 141 2.51 -6.16 -14.05
C LYS A 141 3.45 -7.25 -14.56
N ASP A 142 4.33 -7.74 -13.71
CA ASP A 142 5.27 -8.82 -14.03
C ASP A 142 4.66 -10.20 -13.73
N MET A 143 3.61 -10.52 -14.49
CA MET A 143 2.94 -11.83 -14.42
C MET A 143 3.90 -12.99 -14.68
N ARG A 144 4.95 -12.78 -15.47
CA ARG A 144 5.93 -13.83 -15.76
C ARG A 144 6.68 -14.25 -14.50
N SER A 145 7.29 -13.30 -13.79
CA SER A 145 8.01 -13.59 -12.54
C SER A 145 7.09 -14.16 -11.46
N ILE A 146 5.82 -13.70 -11.38
CA ILE A 146 4.82 -14.26 -10.46
C ILE A 146 4.56 -15.74 -10.78
N VAL A 147 4.30 -16.07 -12.04
CA VAL A 147 3.98 -17.45 -12.48
C VAL A 147 5.21 -18.37 -12.37
N GLU A 148 6.41 -17.89 -12.68
CA GLU A 148 7.67 -18.62 -12.47
C GLU A 148 7.87 -18.95 -10.99
N ALA A 149 7.76 -17.97 -10.10
CA ALA A 149 7.88 -18.16 -8.66
C ALA A 149 6.83 -19.15 -8.11
N LEU A 150 5.57 -18.99 -8.50
CA LEU A 150 4.51 -19.92 -8.10
C LEU A 150 4.76 -21.33 -8.60
N SER A 151 5.29 -21.49 -9.81
CA SER A 151 5.62 -22.81 -10.36
C SER A 151 6.71 -23.53 -9.56
N GLU A 152 7.66 -22.81 -8.99
CA GLU A 152 8.71 -23.33 -8.12
C GLU A 152 8.17 -23.62 -6.71
N GLU A 153 7.41 -22.70 -6.13
CA GLU A 153 7.03 -22.73 -4.72
C GLU A 153 5.77 -23.58 -4.45
N SER A 154 4.92 -23.81 -5.44
CA SER A 154 3.68 -24.58 -5.30
C SER A 154 3.84 -26.03 -4.86
N ALA A 155 5.09 -26.59 -4.96
CA ALA A 155 5.41 -27.90 -4.43
C ALA A 155 5.52 -27.91 -2.89
N LYS A 156 5.77 -26.75 -2.25
CA LYS A 156 5.96 -26.63 -0.81
C LYS A 156 4.63 -26.37 -0.08
N THR A 157 3.76 -25.57 -0.68
CA THR A 157 2.48 -25.20 -0.12
C THR A 157 1.50 -24.85 -1.22
N GLN A 158 0.19 -24.92 -0.91
CA GLN A 158 -0.90 -24.44 -1.76
C GLN A 158 -1.73 -23.35 -1.07
N ASP A 159 -1.31 -22.93 0.13
CA ASP A 159 -1.94 -21.83 0.82
C ASP A 159 -1.63 -20.49 0.12
N PRO A 160 -2.65 -19.73 -0.31
CA PRO A 160 -2.43 -18.50 -1.06
C PRO A 160 -1.66 -17.43 -0.27
N ASP A 161 -1.81 -17.38 1.05
CA ASP A 161 -1.14 -16.39 1.90
C ASP A 161 0.36 -16.73 2.01
N GLU A 162 0.70 -18.01 2.19
CA GLU A 162 2.08 -18.47 2.18
C GLU A 162 2.73 -18.28 0.80
N LEU A 163 2.04 -18.68 -0.27
CA LEU A 163 2.51 -18.48 -1.65
C LEU A 163 2.77 -17.00 -1.96
N THR A 164 1.90 -16.10 -1.48
CA THR A 164 2.12 -14.66 -1.63
C THR A 164 3.45 -14.24 -0.99
N GLY A 165 3.74 -14.71 0.23
CA GLY A 165 5.00 -14.44 0.92
C GLY A 165 6.23 -14.96 0.17
N LEU A 166 6.11 -16.14 -0.47
CA LEU A 166 7.19 -16.75 -1.25
C LEU A 166 7.43 -16.09 -2.62
N VAL A 167 6.38 -15.53 -3.22
CA VAL A 167 6.48 -14.78 -4.50
C VAL A 167 7.13 -13.42 -4.32
N ARG A 168 6.85 -12.71 -3.22
CA ARG A 168 7.30 -11.32 -2.99
C ARG A 168 8.80 -11.09 -3.12
N PRO A 169 9.71 -11.96 -2.64
CA PRO A 169 11.15 -11.78 -2.84
C PRO A 169 11.58 -11.74 -4.32
N ARG A 170 10.90 -12.49 -5.19
CA ARG A 170 11.15 -12.45 -6.65
C ARG A 170 10.74 -11.10 -7.26
N LEU A 171 9.81 -10.39 -6.62
CA LEU A 171 9.33 -9.06 -7.02
C LEU A 171 10.08 -7.94 -6.28
N GLY A 172 11.07 -8.24 -5.45
CA GLY A 172 11.72 -7.30 -4.54
C GLY A 172 12.20 -6.02 -5.23
N ARG A 173 12.89 -6.12 -6.39
CA ARG A 173 13.32 -4.94 -7.16
C ARG A 173 12.16 -4.04 -7.56
N MET A 174 11.06 -4.66 -8.04
CA MET A 174 9.88 -3.91 -8.45
C MET A 174 9.17 -3.30 -7.24
N ILE A 175 9.11 -4.02 -6.12
CA ILE A 175 8.52 -3.52 -4.87
C ILE A 175 9.31 -2.30 -4.38
N VAL A 176 10.61 -2.42 -4.21
CA VAL A 176 11.48 -1.33 -3.73
C VAL A 176 11.43 -0.13 -4.66
N GLN A 177 11.53 -0.35 -5.98
CA GLN A 177 11.46 0.74 -6.95
C GLN A 177 10.09 1.44 -6.97
N ASN A 178 9.00 0.70 -6.76
CA ASN A 178 7.65 1.30 -6.70
C ASN A 178 7.44 2.14 -5.44
N LEU A 179 8.14 1.82 -4.34
CA LEU A 179 8.01 2.50 -3.06
C LEU A 179 8.94 3.72 -2.93
N ALA A 180 10.18 3.55 -3.29
CA ALA A 180 11.23 4.54 -3.06
C ALA A 180 11.80 5.14 -4.36
N GLY A 181 11.26 4.75 -5.52
CA GLY A 181 11.81 5.17 -6.80
C GLY A 181 13.21 4.60 -7.05
N VAL A 182 14.03 5.34 -7.79
CA VAL A 182 15.43 4.98 -8.05
C VAL A 182 16.31 5.72 -7.04
N GLN A 183 16.40 5.17 -5.84
CA GLN A 183 17.27 5.69 -4.78
C GLN A 183 18.47 4.77 -4.56
N GLU A 184 19.66 5.36 -4.38
CA GLU A 184 20.87 4.59 -4.09
C GLU A 184 20.81 3.94 -2.70
N VAL A 185 20.19 4.60 -1.73
CA VAL A 185 20.11 4.15 -0.35
C VAL A 185 18.64 4.15 0.11
N LEU A 186 18.14 2.99 0.52
CA LEU A 186 16.79 2.82 1.04
C LEU A 186 16.75 3.14 2.55
N PRO A 187 16.03 4.20 2.98
CA PRO A 187 15.85 4.48 4.40
C PRO A 187 14.82 3.49 4.97
N VAL A 188 15.19 2.81 6.06
CA VAL A 188 14.32 1.81 6.68
C VAL A 188 14.20 1.99 8.18
N ILE A 189 13.08 1.57 8.70
CA ILE A 189 12.81 1.37 10.12
C ILE A 189 13.03 -0.11 10.42
N THR A 190 13.59 -0.43 11.59
CA THR A 190 13.75 -1.80 12.07
C THR A 190 13.12 -1.95 13.46
N LEU A 191 12.89 -3.17 13.87
CA LEU A 191 12.51 -3.50 15.25
C LEU A 191 13.76 -3.78 16.07
N GLU A 192 13.68 -3.51 17.36
CA GLU A 192 14.68 -3.98 18.33
C GLU A 192 14.71 -5.52 18.31
N PRO A 193 15.90 -6.17 18.37
CA PRO A 193 16.01 -7.62 18.20
C PRO A 193 15.16 -8.45 19.15
N GLY A 194 15.05 -8.05 20.43
CA GLY A 194 14.22 -8.74 21.40
C GLY A 194 12.73 -8.64 21.11
N LEU A 195 12.28 -7.47 20.63
CA LEU A 195 10.91 -7.26 20.17
C LEU A 195 10.61 -8.13 18.92
N GLU A 196 11.53 -8.15 17.96
CA GLU A 196 11.35 -8.95 16.76
C GLU A 196 11.26 -10.44 17.07
N LEU A 197 12.11 -10.96 17.95
CA LEU A 197 12.07 -12.36 18.39
C LEU A 197 10.74 -12.69 19.08
N MET A 198 10.23 -11.79 19.92
CA MET A 198 8.93 -11.96 20.56
C MET A 198 7.80 -12.03 19.52
N LEU A 199 7.80 -11.13 18.54
CA LEU A 199 6.81 -11.13 17.46
C LEU A 199 6.93 -12.37 16.56
N GLN A 200 8.12 -12.91 16.33
CA GLN A 200 8.32 -14.18 15.63
C GLN A 200 7.62 -15.34 16.35
N ASN A 201 7.77 -15.42 17.67
CA ASN A 201 7.10 -16.45 18.47
C ASN A 201 5.56 -16.33 18.35
N VAL A 202 5.03 -15.12 18.41
CA VAL A 202 3.59 -14.87 18.25
C VAL A 202 3.13 -15.25 16.84
N ALA A 203 3.84 -14.81 15.80
CA ALA A 203 3.50 -15.09 14.41
C ALA A 203 3.49 -16.59 14.09
N THR A 204 4.45 -17.35 14.66
CA THR A 204 4.56 -18.80 14.47
C THR A 204 3.41 -19.55 15.15
N GLN A 205 2.96 -19.10 16.30
CA GLN A 205 1.85 -19.71 17.04
C GLN A 205 0.48 -19.44 16.40
N THR A 206 0.33 -18.32 15.69
CA THR A 206 -0.93 -17.96 14.98
C THR A 206 -1.19 -18.82 13.73
N GLY A 207 -0.18 -19.50 13.17
CA GLY A 207 -0.32 -20.36 11.98
C GLY A 207 -1.12 -21.66 12.18
N VAL A 208 -1.50 -22.02 13.40
CA VAL A 208 -2.16 -23.30 13.74
C VAL A 208 -3.53 -23.08 14.42
N GLY A 209 -4.34 -22.15 13.92
CA GLY A 209 -5.74 -22.02 14.38
C GLY A 209 -5.93 -21.39 15.77
N HIS A 210 -4.88 -20.90 16.39
CA HIS A 210 -4.94 -20.16 17.65
C HIS A 210 -4.82 -18.65 17.38
N THR A 211 -5.83 -17.88 17.79
CA THR A 211 -5.75 -16.42 17.92
C THR A 211 -4.83 -16.07 19.10
N THR A 212 -3.53 -16.21 18.90
CA THR A 212 -2.58 -15.65 19.87
C THR A 212 -2.58 -14.14 19.67
N THR A 213 -3.36 -13.47 20.49
CA THR A 213 -3.40 -12.01 20.55
C THR A 213 -2.19 -11.53 21.35
N LEU A 214 -1.51 -10.52 20.80
CA LEU A 214 -0.58 -9.73 21.62
C LEU A 214 -1.31 -9.25 22.87
N GLU A 215 -0.62 -9.21 24.00
CA GLU A 215 -1.17 -8.55 25.17
C GLU A 215 -1.62 -7.14 24.81
N PRO A 216 -2.82 -6.70 25.24
CA PRO A 216 -3.41 -5.43 24.79
C PRO A 216 -2.48 -4.23 24.98
N ASP A 217 -1.79 -4.17 26.12
CA ASP A 217 -0.89 -3.07 26.46
C ASP A 217 0.35 -3.04 25.55
N LEU A 218 0.91 -4.23 25.24
CA LEU A 218 2.03 -4.36 24.32
C LEU A 218 1.61 -3.98 22.87
N ALA A 219 0.43 -4.43 22.45
CA ALA A 219 -0.11 -4.10 21.16
C ALA A 219 -0.31 -2.58 20.98
N GLU A 220 -0.87 -1.91 21.98
CA GLU A 220 -1.08 -0.46 21.95
C GLU A 220 0.24 0.31 21.96
N SER A 221 1.21 -0.13 22.79
CA SER A 221 2.57 0.44 22.81
C SER A 221 3.26 0.27 21.46
N LEU A 222 3.18 -0.92 20.84
CA LEU A 222 3.73 -1.21 19.53
C LEU A 222 3.10 -0.30 18.45
N PHE A 223 1.77 -0.21 18.39
CA PHE A 223 1.09 0.64 17.41
C PHE A 223 1.45 2.12 17.57
N THR A 224 1.55 2.59 18.80
CA THR A 224 1.93 3.98 19.07
C THR A 224 3.37 4.25 18.63
N SER A 225 4.30 3.36 18.96
CA SER A 225 5.71 3.47 18.55
C SER A 225 5.87 3.40 17.03
N LEU A 226 5.16 2.49 16.37
CA LEU A 226 5.19 2.37 14.90
C LEU A 226 4.58 3.59 14.21
N ARG A 227 3.46 4.12 14.71
CA ARG A 227 2.85 5.34 14.17
C ARG A 227 3.78 6.54 14.29
N ASN A 228 4.35 6.74 15.47
CA ASN A 228 5.30 7.84 15.69
C ASN A 228 6.56 7.68 14.83
N GLY A 229 7.04 6.45 14.69
CA GLY A 229 8.19 6.12 13.83
C GLY A 229 7.89 6.38 12.34
N ALA A 230 6.71 5.98 11.88
CA ALA A 230 6.26 6.24 10.51
C ALA A 230 6.17 7.74 10.22
N SER A 231 5.54 8.52 11.12
CA SER A 231 5.44 9.98 10.95
C SER A 231 6.82 10.64 10.88
N LYS A 232 7.76 10.27 11.77
CA LYS A 232 9.12 10.81 11.76
C LYS A 232 9.89 10.44 10.49
N ALA A 233 9.70 9.22 9.98
CA ALA A 233 10.34 8.80 8.74
C ALA A 233 9.79 9.57 7.53
N GLN A 234 8.47 9.81 7.48
CA GLN A 234 7.83 10.57 6.41
C GLN A 234 8.18 12.07 6.41
N GLU A 235 8.49 12.66 7.57
CA GLU A 235 9.00 14.04 7.63
C GLU A 235 10.34 14.23 6.93
N GLN A 236 11.15 13.16 6.82
CA GLN A 236 12.50 13.19 6.26
C GLN A 236 12.61 12.46 4.91
N HIS A 237 11.67 11.57 4.62
CA HIS A 237 11.67 10.67 3.47
C HIS A 237 10.26 10.54 2.91
N ASP A 238 10.14 10.25 1.62
CA ASP A 238 8.85 10.14 0.92
C ASP A 238 7.97 8.98 1.41
N CYS A 239 8.55 7.97 2.06
CA CYS A 239 7.85 6.79 2.55
C CYS A 239 8.46 6.27 3.86
N ALA A 240 7.62 5.60 4.67
CA ALA A 240 8.06 4.88 5.86
C ALA A 240 8.04 3.37 5.57
N ILE A 241 9.21 2.74 5.62
CA ILE A 241 9.39 1.32 5.31
C ILE A 241 9.92 0.61 6.55
N LEU A 242 9.12 -0.32 7.09
CA LEU A 242 9.52 -1.21 8.18
C LEU A 242 10.06 -2.52 7.60
N VAL A 243 11.25 -2.91 7.98
CA VAL A 243 11.87 -4.17 7.55
C VAL A 243 11.94 -5.14 8.72
N VAL A 244 11.40 -6.34 8.50
CA VAL A 244 11.29 -7.39 9.51
C VAL A 244 11.62 -8.77 8.89
N SER A 245 11.66 -9.81 9.73
CA SER A 245 11.85 -11.18 9.25
C SER A 245 10.70 -11.67 8.36
N PRO A 246 10.96 -12.59 7.42
CA PRO A 246 9.93 -13.17 6.55
C PRO A 246 8.75 -13.80 7.33
N THR A 247 9.01 -14.35 8.51
CA THR A 247 7.98 -14.96 9.37
C THR A 247 7.04 -13.92 9.98
N VAL A 248 7.56 -12.78 10.41
CA VAL A 248 6.78 -11.70 11.05
C VAL A 248 6.00 -10.88 10.02
N ARG A 249 6.58 -10.67 8.85
CA ARG A 249 6.06 -9.76 7.83
C ARG A 249 4.57 -9.96 7.49
N PRO A 250 4.10 -11.17 7.09
CA PRO A 250 2.71 -11.34 6.65
C PRO A 250 1.70 -11.03 7.75
N TRP A 251 2.00 -11.50 8.96
CA TRP A 251 1.17 -11.27 10.13
C TRP A 251 1.15 -9.78 10.51
N LEU A 252 2.31 -9.14 10.56
CA LEU A 252 2.43 -7.73 10.96
C LEU A 252 1.80 -6.80 9.90
N ALA A 253 1.96 -7.08 8.61
CA ALA A 253 1.33 -6.34 7.54
C ALA A 253 -0.21 -6.37 7.64
N LYS A 254 -0.81 -7.54 7.92
CA LYS A 254 -2.26 -7.66 8.16
C LYS A 254 -2.70 -6.85 9.39
N LEU A 255 -1.93 -6.91 10.47
CA LEU A 255 -2.24 -6.23 11.73
C LEU A 255 -2.19 -4.71 11.58
N LEU A 256 -1.22 -4.19 10.81
CA LEU A 256 -0.99 -2.75 10.63
C LEU A 256 -1.86 -2.11 9.56
N LYS A 257 -2.41 -2.87 8.62
CA LYS A 257 -3.14 -2.37 7.44
C LYS A 257 -4.17 -1.27 7.74
N HIS A 258 -4.91 -1.39 8.85
CA HIS A 258 -5.97 -0.43 9.22
C HIS A 258 -5.59 0.47 10.40
N ARG A 259 -4.40 0.29 10.98
CA ARG A 259 -3.97 1.01 12.18
C ARG A 259 -2.85 2.02 11.91
N VAL A 260 -1.98 1.68 10.97
CA VAL A 260 -0.84 2.51 10.54
C VAL A 260 -0.73 2.38 9.02
N SER A 261 -1.67 3.04 8.30
CA SER A 261 -1.82 2.94 6.84
C SER A 261 -0.59 3.41 6.05
N ASP A 262 0.19 4.29 6.65
CA ASP A 262 1.31 4.95 5.99
C ASP A 262 2.65 4.24 6.21
N LEU A 263 2.63 3.07 6.88
CA LEU A 263 3.79 2.23 7.13
C LEU A 263 3.75 0.98 6.25
N ILE A 264 4.76 0.82 5.41
CA ILE A 264 4.89 -0.32 4.52
C ILE A 264 5.79 -1.36 5.17
N VAL A 265 5.36 -2.63 5.19
CA VAL A 265 6.10 -3.72 5.83
C VAL A 265 6.75 -4.60 4.76
N LEU A 266 8.07 -4.63 4.75
CA LEU A 266 8.89 -5.52 3.91
C LEU A 266 9.60 -6.56 4.77
N SER A 267 9.94 -7.68 4.16
CA SER A 267 10.90 -8.63 4.76
C SER A 267 12.32 -8.36 4.26
N TYR A 268 13.32 -8.80 5.02
CA TYR A 268 14.72 -8.72 4.58
C TYR A 268 14.95 -9.40 3.24
N SER A 269 14.22 -10.48 2.94
CA SER A 269 14.31 -11.22 1.67
C SER A 269 13.71 -10.50 0.47
N GLU A 270 12.92 -9.43 0.68
CA GLU A 270 12.34 -8.61 -0.39
C GLU A 270 13.28 -7.49 -0.84
N ILE A 271 14.33 -7.21 -0.08
CA ILE A 271 15.32 -6.18 -0.44
C ILE A 271 16.37 -6.83 -1.35
N PRO A 272 16.61 -6.28 -2.55
CA PRO A 272 17.64 -6.78 -3.44
C PRO A 272 19.05 -6.67 -2.83
N ASP A 273 19.92 -7.65 -3.10
CA ASP A 273 21.29 -7.71 -2.55
C ASP A 273 22.15 -6.48 -2.92
N ASP A 274 21.86 -5.85 -4.06
CA ASP A 274 22.54 -4.66 -4.57
C ASP A 274 21.93 -3.34 -4.06
N GLN A 275 20.84 -3.38 -3.26
CA GLN A 275 20.23 -2.21 -2.67
C GLN A 275 20.88 -1.86 -1.34
N ALA A 276 21.57 -0.72 -1.29
CA ALA A 276 22.08 -0.20 -0.02
C ALA A 276 20.92 0.22 0.91
N VAL A 277 21.03 -0.13 2.19
CA VAL A 277 20.02 0.13 3.22
C VAL A 277 20.61 0.99 4.32
N LYS A 278 19.84 1.98 4.78
CA LYS A 278 20.19 2.82 5.94
C LYS A 278 19.09 2.73 6.98
N VAL A 279 19.43 2.18 8.15
CA VAL A 279 18.51 2.21 9.30
C VAL A 279 18.41 3.65 9.81
N VAL A 280 17.22 4.24 9.72
CA VAL A 280 16.94 5.61 10.18
C VAL A 280 16.30 5.64 11.56
N LEU A 281 15.64 4.55 11.94
CA LEU A 281 15.00 4.41 13.25
C LEU A 281 14.91 2.94 13.64
N THR A 282 15.11 2.64 14.93
CA THR A 282 14.81 1.33 15.53
C THR A 282 13.65 1.50 16.51
N ILE A 283 12.62 0.68 16.34
CA ILE A 283 11.42 0.69 17.20
C ILE A 283 11.62 -0.24 18.38
N GLU A 284 11.44 0.32 19.56
CA GLU A 284 11.35 -0.39 20.83
C GLU A 284 9.91 -0.35 21.31
N ALA A 285 9.35 -1.46 21.75
CA ALA A 285 8.09 -1.51 22.46
C ALA A 285 8.36 -2.07 23.86
N GLN A 286 8.29 -1.22 24.86
CA GLN A 286 8.33 -1.66 26.24
C GLN A 286 6.89 -1.80 26.74
N PRO A 287 6.54 -2.91 27.41
CA PRO A 287 5.31 -2.96 28.19
C PRO A 287 5.38 -1.82 29.22
N LYS A 288 4.29 -1.06 29.37
CA LYS A 288 4.19 -0.08 30.45
C LYS A 288 4.52 -0.80 31.76
N GLN A 289 5.60 -0.41 32.43
CA GLN A 289 5.86 -0.87 33.78
C GLN A 289 4.68 -0.44 34.67
N PRO A 290 4.19 -1.33 35.53
CA PRO A 290 3.05 -1.07 36.38
C PRO A 290 3.26 0.08 37.37
#